data_377b805381b3ebe4e5d05dcc79fb7b79
#
_entry.id   377b805381b3ebe4e5d05dcc79fb7b79
#
_cell.length_a   1.000
_cell.length_b   1.000
_cell.length_c   1.000
_cell.angle_alpha   90.00
_cell.angle_beta   90.00
_cell.angle_gamma   90.00
#
_symmetry.space_group_name_H-M   'P 1'
#
loop_
_entity.id
_entity.type
_entity.pdbx_description
1 polymer ?
#
loop_
_entity_poly.entity_id
_entity_poly.type
_entity_poly.pdbx_seq_one_letter_code
_entity_poly.pdbx_strand_id
1 'polypeptide(L)'
;MSINIKSISYSFKNKTLGSCLDISVESGEFAIITGESGIGKTTLLNVIAGLKKPDHGEIYLDQKILNSESVFVEPENRNIGYVFQDFALFPHISVTKNILYASKEKKDDLLLFKKFVEALNLENHLNKMPYELSGGLMQRTAICRSLMMQPSLLLMDEPISNLDHENANAVQLLVSEYVQKRNIPCLIISHDIDQYNEIKFSKKLHIS
;
A
#
# COMPACT_ATOMS: atom_id res chain seq x y z
N MET A 1 -12.76 9.53 -3.71
CA MET A 1 -11.64 9.16 -4.65
C MET A 1 -11.80 7.73 -5.06
N SER A 2 -11.75 7.39 -6.35
CA SER A 2 -11.80 6.00 -6.82
C SER A 2 -10.60 5.68 -7.68
N ILE A 3 -10.17 4.42 -7.72
CA ILE A 3 -9.18 3.94 -8.68
C ILE A 3 -9.88 3.13 -9.75
N ASN A 4 -9.64 3.46 -11.02
CA ASN A 4 -10.16 2.75 -12.17
C ASN A 4 -9.00 2.35 -13.09
N ILE A 5 -8.86 1.07 -13.31
CA ILE A 5 -7.84 0.47 -14.17
C ILE A 5 -8.58 -0.23 -15.30
N LYS A 6 -8.21 0.08 -16.55
CA LYS A 6 -8.89 -0.43 -17.74
C LYS A 6 -7.90 -1.15 -18.64
N SER A 7 -8.22 -2.40 -18.94
CA SER A 7 -7.49 -3.26 -19.90
C SER A 7 -5.98 -3.24 -19.69
N ILE A 8 -5.54 -3.20 -18.40
CA ILE A 8 -4.11 -3.12 -18.07
C ILE A 8 -3.42 -4.43 -18.43
N SER A 9 -2.32 -4.31 -19.16
CA SER A 9 -1.44 -5.42 -19.49
C SER A 9 -0.02 -5.08 -19.09
N TYR A 10 0.68 -6.04 -18.54
CA TYR A 10 2.06 -5.86 -18.08
C TYR A 10 2.85 -7.17 -18.17
N SER A 11 4.15 -7.02 -18.40
CA SER A 11 5.09 -8.14 -18.53
C SER A 11 6.29 -7.97 -17.62
N PHE A 12 7.01 -9.04 -17.36
CA PHE A 12 8.27 -9.04 -16.65
C PHE A 12 9.25 -10.00 -17.33
N LYS A 13 10.47 -9.51 -17.65
CA LYS A 13 11.48 -10.29 -18.37
C LYS A 13 10.91 -11.01 -19.61
N ASN A 14 10.18 -10.28 -20.44
CA ASN A 14 9.52 -10.75 -21.67
C ASN A 14 8.43 -11.83 -21.47
N LYS A 15 7.97 -12.05 -20.23
CA LYS A 15 6.81 -12.89 -19.94
C LYS A 15 5.63 -11.99 -19.59
N THR A 16 4.52 -12.12 -20.32
CA THR A 16 3.25 -11.47 -19.96
C THR A 16 2.76 -12.05 -18.63
N LEU A 17 2.53 -11.18 -17.65
CA LEU A 17 2.04 -11.57 -16.32
C LEU A 17 0.58 -11.22 -16.12
N GLY A 18 0.11 -10.12 -16.71
CA GLY A 18 -1.29 -9.71 -16.67
C GLY A 18 -1.72 -9.27 -18.06
N SER A 19 -2.94 -9.62 -18.46
CA SER A 19 -3.50 -9.29 -19.76
C SER A 19 -4.94 -8.81 -19.63
N CYS A 20 -5.19 -7.58 -20.10
CA CYS A 20 -6.53 -6.96 -20.13
C CYS A 20 -7.27 -6.98 -18.77
N LEU A 21 -6.57 -6.67 -17.69
CA LEU A 21 -7.18 -6.64 -16.36
C LEU A 21 -7.95 -5.34 -16.15
N ASP A 22 -9.18 -5.46 -15.65
CA ASP A 22 -10.03 -4.34 -15.24
C ASP A 22 -10.25 -4.38 -13.73
N ILE A 23 -9.97 -3.26 -13.06
CA ILE A 23 -10.11 -3.13 -11.60
C ILE A 23 -10.74 -1.77 -11.32
N SER A 24 -11.79 -1.77 -10.51
CA SER A 24 -12.41 -0.54 -9.99
C SER A 24 -12.64 -0.69 -8.50
N VAL A 25 -12.12 0.27 -7.72
CA VAL A 25 -12.30 0.32 -6.26
C VAL A 25 -12.74 1.73 -5.89
N GLU A 26 -13.87 1.80 -5.20
CA GLU A 26 -14.44 3.08 -4.81
C GLU A 26 -13.81 3.63 -3.52
N SER A 27 -14.11 4.89 -3.24
CA SER A 27 -13.71 5.58 -2.01
C SER A 27 -14.11 4.81 -0.76
N GLY A 28 -13.18 4.65 0.17
CA GLY A 28 -13.42 3.95 1.43
C GLY A 28 -13.53 2.42 1.30
N GLU A 29 -13.31 1.89 0.10
CA GLU A 29 -13.39 0.46 -0.17
C GLU A 29 -12.01 -0.22 -0.22
N PHE A 30 -12.07 -1.55 -0.02
CA PHE A 30 -10.91 -2.43 -0.11
C PHE A 30 -11.08 -3.44 -1.22
N ALA A 31 -10.03 -3.61 -2.03
CA ALA A 31 -9.88 -4.73 -2.94
C ALA A 31 -8.76 -5.65 -2.50
N ILE A 32 -8.95 -6.96 -2.63
CA ILE A 32 -7.90 -7.94 -2.42
C ILE A 32 -7.51 -8.61 -3.73
N ILE A 33 -6.19 -8.74 -3.94
CA ILE A 33 -5.58 -9.39 -5.09
C ILE A 33 -4.91 -10.68 -4.61
N THR A 34 -5.35 -11.81 -5.17
CA THR A 34 -4.85 -13.14 -4.84
C THR A 34 -4.26 -13.82 -6.08
N GLY A 35 -3.58 -14.92 -5.90
CA GLY A 35 -2.99 -15.73 -6.97
C GLY A 35 -1.70 -16.40 -6.51
N GLU A 36 -1.13 -17.27 -7.34
CA GLU A 36 0.10 -17.99 -7.04
C GLU A 36 1.30 -17.05 -6.84
N SER A 37 2.33 -17.53 -6.14
CA SER A 37 3.58 -16.81 -5.99
C SER A 37 4.26 -16.63 -7.35
N GLY A 38 4.78 -15.43 -7.62
CA GLY A 38 5.45 -15.13 -8.90
C GLY A 38 4.53 -14.86 -10.09
N ILE A 39 3.19 -14.90 -9.92
CA ILE A 39 2.22 -14.64 -11.01
C ILE A 39 2.18 -13.18 -11.47
N GLY A 40 2.77 -12.25 -10.71
CA GLY A 40 2.84 -10.84 -11.11
C GLY A 40 2.01 -9.88 -10.26
N LYS A 41 1.52 -10.29 -9.09
CA LYS A 41 0.74 -9.42 -8.20
C LYS A 41 1.49 -8.15 -7.77
N THR A 42 2.71 -8.30 -7.24
CA THR A 42 3.60 -7.17 -6.91
C THR A 42 3.90 -6.30 -8.13
N THR A 43 4.05 -6.92 -9.32
CA THR A 43 4.25 -6.17 -10.56
C THR A 43 3.05 -5.30 -10.88
N LEU A 44 1.82 -5.78 -10.65
CA LEU A 44 0.61 -4.98 -10.81
C LEU A 44 0.60 -3.77 -9.88
N LEU A 45 0.92 -3.94 -8.59
CA LEU A 45 1.03 -2.80 -7.67
C LEU A 45 2.12 -1.82 -8.12
N ASN A 46 3.26 -2.31 -8.60
CA ASN A 46 4.34 -1.46 -9.13
C ASN A 46 3.87 -0.66 -10.36
N VAL A 47 3.06 -1.26 -11.22
CA VAL A 47 2.45 -0.56 -12.37
C VAL A 47 1.48 0.53 -11.90
N ILE A 48 0.63 0.23 -10.93
CA ILE A 48 -0.32 1.21 -10.36
C ILE A 48 0.45 2.35 -9.67
N ALA A 49 1.51 2.05 -8.95
CA ALA A 49 2.35 3.03 -8.28
C ALA A 49 3.21 3.88 -9.25
N GLY A 50 3.34 3.47 -10.53
CA GLY A 50 4.19 4.14 -11.51
C GLY A 50 5.67 3.74 -11.44
N LEU A 51 6.01 2.77 -10.62
CA LEU A 51 7.38 2.21 -10.53
C LEU A 51 7.72 1.35 -11.75
N LYS A 52 6.70 0.96 -12.49
CA LYS A 52 6.83 0.21 -13.74
C LYS A 52 5.79 0.70 -14.74
N LYS A 53 6.21 0.87 -15.99
CA LYS A 53 5.31 1.22 -17.08
C LYS A 53 4.53 -0.03 -17.52
N PRO A 54 3.19 0.05 -17.69
CA PRO A 54 2.43 -1.05 -18.30
C PRO A 54 2.76 -1.17 -19.78
N ASP A 55 2.45 -2.32 -20.37
CA ASP A 55 2.56 -2.53 -21.80
C ASP A 55 1.39 -1.84 -22.54
N HIS A 56 0.17 -1.97 -21.98
CA HIS A 56 -1.06 -1.35 -22.49
C HIS A 56 -2.01 -1.03 -21.33
N GLY A 57 -3.03 -0.21 -21.63
CA GLY A 57 -4.14 0.09 -20.74
C GLY A 57 -4.02 1.44 -20.03
N GLU A 58 -5.04 1.73 -19.26
CA GLU A 58 -5.23 3.04 -18.65
C GLU A 58 -5.43 2.93 -17.15
N ILE A 59 -4.91 3.91 -16.41
CA ILE A 59 -5.07 4.03 -14.96
C ILE A 59 -5.57 5.41 -14.63
N TYR A 60 -6.67 5.48 -13.91
CA TYR A 60 -7.29 6.72 -13.43
C TYR A 60 -7.39 6.70 -11.91
N LEU A 61 -7.05 7.81 -11.26
CA LEU A 61 -7.37 8.07 -9.87
C LEU A 61 -8.33 9.26 -9.83
N ASP A 62 -9.59 9.01 -9.53
CA ASP A 62 -10.72 9.90 -9.82
C ASP A 62 -10.75 10.31 -11.30
N GLN A 63 -10.67 11.62 -11.55
CA GLN A 63 -10.61 12.18 -12.90
C GLN A 63 -9.18 12.35 -13.43
N LYS A 64 -8.15 12.07 -12.61
CA LYS A 64 -6.74 12.23 -13.00
C LYS A 64 -6.26 10.98 -13.73
N ILE A 65 -5.79 11.15 -14.96
CA ILE A 65 -5.11 10.08 -15.70
C ILE A 65 -3.71 9.90 -15.11
N LEU A 66 -3.41 8.69 -14.63
CA LEU A 66 -2.07 8.32 -14.14
C LEU A 66 -1.25 7.61 -15.21
N ASN A 67 -1.93 6.88 -16.12
CA ASN A 67 -1.34 6.21 -17.25
C ASN A 67 -2.34 6.11 -18.40
N SER A 68 -1.86 6.36 -19.63
CA SER A 68 -2.53 6.08 -20.90
C SER A 68 -1.46 5.94 -22.00
N GLU A 69 -1.86 5.78 -23.27
CA GLU A 69 -0.91 5.76 -24.40
C GLU A 69 -0.04 7.02 -24.47
N SER A 70 -0.59 8.18 -24.12
CA SER A 70 0.08 9.49 -24.23
C SER A 70 0.52 10.07 -22.88
N VAL A 71 0.11 9.49 -21.76
CA VAL A 71 0.37 10.01 -20.40
C VAL A 71 1.01 8.94 -19.54
N PHE A 72 2.10 9.30 -18.88
CA PHE A 72 2.67 8.51 -17.78
C PHE A 72 3.06 9.47 -16.66
N VAL A 73 2.37 9.38 -15.53
CA VAL A 73 2.66 10.17 -14.34
C VAL A 73 3.71 9.44 -13.52
N GLU A 74 4.82 10.11 -13.22
CA GLU A 74 5.89 9.55 -12.39
C GLU A 74 5.42 9.27 -10.95
N PRO A 75 6.01 8.28 -10.23
CA PRO A 75 5.56 7.82 -8.92
C PRO A 75 5.37 8.93 -7.89
N GLU A 76 6.32 9.86 -7.80
CA GLU A 76 6.32 10.99 -6.86
C GLU A 76 5.13 11.94 -7.07
N ASN A 77 4.53 11.95 -8.25
CA ASN A 77 3.39 12.79 -8.62
C ASN A 77 2.03 12.08 -8.52
N ARG A 78 2.02 10.78 -8.14
CA ARG A 78 0.79 10.00 -8.01
C ARG A 78 0.10 10.13 -6.66
N ASN A 79 0.81 10.54 -5.61
CA ASN A 79 0.33 10.60 -4.23
C ASN A 79 -0.23 9.26 -3.73
N ILE A 80 0.51 8.17 -3.98
CA ILE A 80 0.15 6.80 -3.61
C ILE A 80 0.99 6.35 -2.43
N GLY A 81 0.35 5.91 -1.35
CA GLY A 81 1.02 5.23 -0.25
C GLY A 81 1.28 3.78 -0.63
N TYR A 82 2.52 3.32 -0.49
CA TYR A 82 2.88 1.94 -0.81
C TYR A 82 3.59 1.27 0.37
N VAL A 83 3.03 0.17 0.84
CA VAL A 83 3.66 -0.74 1.80
C VAL A 83 4.24 -1.91 1.03
N PHE A 84 5.56 -1.92 0.89
CA PHE A 84 6.31 -2.95 0.15
C PHE A 84 6.47 -4.22 0.99
N GLN A 85 6.57 -5.36 0.32
CA GLN A 85 6.80 -6.67 0.96
C GLN A 85 8.13 -6.74 1.73
N ASP A 86 9.16 -6.04 1.26
CA ASP A 86 10.49 -5.92 1.88
C ASP A 86 10.63 -4.71 2.80
N PHE A 87 9.48 -4.09 3.18
CA PHE A 87 9.35 -2.90 4.02
C PHE A 87 9.93 -1.61 3.44
N ALA A 88 10.96 -1.69 2.61
CA ALA A 88 11.68 -0.58 1.99
C ALA A 88 12.01 0.57 2.98
N LEU A 89 12.41 0.23 4.21
CA LEU A 89 12.82 1.23 5.21
C LEU A 89 14.20 1.80 4.85
N PHE A 90 14.38 3.08 5.14
CA PHE A 90 15.68 3.73 5.01
C PHE A 90 16.61 3.25 6.12
N PRO A 91 17.69 2.47 5.81
CA PRO A 91 18.48 1.77 6.82
C PRO A 91 19.34 2.68 7.67
N HIS A 92 19.59 3.90 7.23
CA HIS A 92 20.50 4.89 7.83
C HIS A 92 19.79 5.95 8.68
N ILE A 93 18.49 5.83 8.90
CA ILE A 93 17.69 6.72 9.74
C ILE A 93 16.79 5.94 10.69
N SER A 94 16.49 6.53 11.86
CA SER A 94 15.68 5.89 12.90
C SER A 94 14.22 5.64 12.45
N VAL A 95 13.50 4.85 13.26
CA VAL A 95 12.05 4.61 13.11
C VAL A 95 11.29 5.93 13.01
N THR A 96 11.50 6.86 13.95
CA THR A 96 10.88 8.19 13.91
C THR A 96 11.10 8.88 12.57
N LYS A 97 12.35 8.93 12.11
CA LYS A 97 12.70 9.60 10.86
C LYS A 97 12.14 8.87 9.63
N ASN A 98 12.07 7.52 9.66
CA ASN A 98 11.39 6.75 8.62
C ASN A 98 9.91 7.12 8.53
N ILE A 99 9.19 7.12 9.66
CA ILE A 99 7.76 7.42 9.71
C ILE A 99 7.48 8.85 9.24
N LEU A 100 8.26 9.82 9.71
CA LEU A 100 8.09 11.24 9.38
C LEU A 100 8.68 11.65 8.03
N TYR A 101 9.35 10.74 7.31
CA TYR A 101 10.05 11.07 6.07
C TYR A 101 9.16 11.76 5.01
N ALA A 102 7.91 11.33 4.92
CA ALA A 102 6.94 11.87 3.98
C ALA A 102 5.96 12.89 4.62
N SER A 103 6.15 13.21 5.91
CA SER A 103 5.36 14.21 6.62
C SER A 103 5.62 15.61 6.05
N LYS A 104 4.55 16.40 5.95
CA LYS A 104 4.63 17.79 5.48
C LYS A 104 4.88 18.78 6.65
N GLU A 105 5.31 18.27 7.81
CA GLU A 105 5.61 19.04 9.04
C GLU A 105 4.46 19.97 9.51
N LYS A 106 3.23 19.58 9.28
CA LYS A 106 2.06 20.30 9.77
C LYS A 106 1.80 19.94 11.24
N LYS A 107 1.21 20.87 11.98
CA LYS A 107 0.83 20.65 13.39
C LYS A 107 -0.04 19.40 13.57
N ASP A 108 -0.91 19.11 12.61
CA ASP A 108 -1.76 17.93 12.60
C ASP A 108 -1.00 16.62 12.38
N ASP A 109 0.19 16.66 11.73
CA ASP A 109 1.01 15.47 11.50
C ASP A 109 1.57 14.91 12.81
N LEU A 110 1.80 15.74 13.83
CA LEU A 110 2.25 15.27 15.14
C LEU A 110 1.16 14.48 15.88
N LEU A 111 -0.08 14.86 15.75
CA LEU A 111 -1.21 14.10 16.31
C LEU A 111 -1.42 12.78 15.61
N LEU A 112 -1.33 12.77 14.28
CA LEU A 112 -1.38 11.54 13.48
C LEU A 112 -0.23 10.60 13.82
N PHE A 113 0.99 11.14 13.91
CA PHE A 113 2.17 10.37 14.30
C PHE A 113 1.97 9.67 15.64
N LYS A 114 1.55 10.41 16.68
CA LYS A 114 1.28 9.83 18.00
C LYS A 114 0.23 8.73 17.93
N LYS A 115 -0.90 9.00 17.26
CA LYS A 115 -1.98 8.03 17.09
C LYS A 115 -1.49 6.73 16.41
N PHE A 116 -0.72 6.84 15.32
CA PHE A 116 -0.27 5.66 14.59
C PHE A 116 0.81 4.87 15.35
N VAL A 117 1.72 5.58 16.01
CA VAL A 117 2.77 4.97 16.84
C VAL A 117 2.16 4.19 17.99
N GLU A 118 1.17 4.75 18.68
CA GLU A 118 0.44 4.11 19.78
C GLU A 118 -0.37 2.90 19.27
N ALA A 119 -1.15 3.08 18.20
CA ALA A 119 -1.99 2.02 17.63
C ALA A 119 -1.18 0.79 17.15
N LEU A 120 0.08 1.00 16.76
CA LEU A 120 0.97 -0.06 16.28
C LEU A 120 2.09 -0.43 17.26
N ASN A 121 2.00 -0.03 18.53
CA ASN A 121 2.94 -0.38 19.62
C ASN A 121 4.41 -0.10 19.22
N LEU A 122 4.70 1.11 18.70
CA LEU A 122 6.04 1.51 18.25
C LEU A 122 6.76 2.48 19.21
N GLU A 123 6.14 2.92 20.32
CA GLU A 123 6.64 3.96 21.22
C GLU A 123 8.06 3.66 21.72
N ASN A 124 8.29 2.41 22.13
CA ASN A 124 9.58 1.96 22.69
C ASN A 124 10.65 1.72 21.62
N HIS A 125 10.32 1.94 20.34
CA HIS A 125 11.21 1.62 19.22
C HIS A 125 11.60 2.83 18.38
N LEU A 126 11.09 4.02 18.68
CA LEU A 126 11.21 5.23 17.90
C LEU A 126 12.65 5.66 17.57
N ASN A 127 13.56 5.42 18.50
CA ASN A 127 14.98 5.79 18.34
C ASN A 127 15.84 4.70 17.70
N LYS A 128 15.28 3.50 17.49
CA LYS A 128 15.99 2.37 16.88
C LYS A 128 16.18 2.57 15.38
N MET A 129 17.22 1.94 14.88
CA MET A 129 17.48 1.83 13.44
C MET A 129 16.79 0.58 12.89
N PRO A 130 16.48 0.51 11.58
CA PRO A 130 15.79 -0.64 10.98
C PRO A 130 16.46 -1.99 11.27
N TYR A 131 17.78 -2.05 11.27
CA TYR A 131 18.52 -3.30 11.55
C TYR A 131 18.41 -3.80 13.00
N GLU A 132 17.87 -2.98 13.92
CA GLU A 132 17.59 -3.34 15.32
C GLU A 132 16.16 -3.85 15.53
N LEU A 133 15.36 -3.90 14.46
CA LEU A 133 13.95 -4.26 14.50
C LEU A 133 13.72 -5.71 14.08
N SER A 134 12.69 -6.33 14.66
CA SER A 134 12.11 -7.56 14.10
C SER A 134 11.36 -7.26 12.79
N GLY A 135 11.09 -8.29 11.98
CA GLY A 135 10.30 -8.17 10.75
C GLY A 135 8.94 -7.51 10.99
N GLY A 136 8.25 -7.91 12.06
CA GLY A 136 6.95 -7.30 12.43
C GLY A 136 7.05 -5.83 12.84
N LEU A 137 8.14 -5.41 13.50
CA LEU A 137 8.38 -4.00 13.81
C LEU A 137 8.71 -3.19 12.55
N MET A 138 9.50 -3.75 11.63
CA MET A 138 9.77 -3.13 10.32
C MET A 138 8.49 -2.95 9.51
N GLN A 139 7.63 -3.97 9.48
CA GLN A 139 6.33 -3.94 8.79
C GLN A 139 5.45 -2.81 9.33
N ARG A 140 5.27 -2.76 10.66
CA ARG A 140 4.45 -1.72 11.32
C ARG A 140 5.02 -0.32 11.10
N THR A 141 6.34 -0.17 11.09
CA THR A 141 7.02 1.10 10.76
C THR A 141 6.74 1.53 9.31
N ALA A 142 6.80 0.60 8.35
CA ALA A 142 6.51 0.87 6.94
C ALA A 142 5.06 1.28 6.72
N ILE A 143 4.12 0.64 7.45
CA ILE A 143 2.71 1.01 7.42
C ILE A 143 2.52 2.42 7.97
N CYS A 144 3.07 2.76 9.15
CA CYS A 144 3.02 4.11 9.70
C CYS A 144 3.53 5.15 8.70
N ARG A 145 4.70 4.90 8.08
CA ARG A 145 5.29 5.80 7.08
C ARG A 145 4.34 6.04 5.91
N SER A 146 3.72 4.97 5.40
CA SER A 146 2.80 5.04 4.28
C SER A 146 1.53 5.86 4.60
N LEU A 147 0.98 5.71 5.81
CA LEU A 147 -0.19 6.47 6.27
C LEU A 147 0.15 7.95 6.55
N MET A 148 1.36 8.25 7.08
CA MET A 148 1.83 9.62 7.33
C MET A 148 1.97 10.45 6.06
N MET A 149 2.16 9.83 4.92
CA MET A 149 2.18 10.48 3.61
C MET A 149 0.83 11.11 3.22
N GLN A 150 -0.26 10.74 3.90
CA GLN A 150 -1.64 11.12 3.60
C GLN A 150 -1.99 10.89 2.11
N PRO A 151 -1.89 9.64 1.65
CA PRO A 151 -2.07 9.29 0.25
C PRO A 151 -3.51 9.42 -0.21
N SER A 152 -3.68 9.47 -1.55
CA SER A 152 -4.98 9.41 -2.23
C SER A 152 -5.40 7.97 -2.61
N LEU A 153 -4.46 7.03 -2.55
CA LEU A 153 -4.63 5.59 -2.78
C LEU A 153 -3.62 4.85 -1.92
N LEU A 154 -4.03 3.77 -1.28
CA LEU A 154 -3.14 2.91 -0.50
C LEU A 154 -2.94 1.56 -1.21
N LEU A 155 -1.69 1.20 -1.43
CA LEU A 155 -1.28 -0.10 -1.96
C LEU A 155 -0.51 -0.86 -0.89
N MET A 156 -0.85 -2.13 -0.66
CA MET A 156 -0.22 -2.93 0.39
C MET A 156 0.12 -4.33 -0.15
N ASP A 157 1.41 -4.66 -0.13
CA ASP A 157 1.90 -5.98 -0.55
C ASP A 157 2.22 -6.83 0.68
N GLU A 158 1.37 -7.84 0.96
CA GLU A 158 1.49 -8.77 2.08
C GLU A 158 1.61 -8.06 3.47
N PRO A 159 0.74 -7.07 3.81
CA PRO A 159 0.98 -6.15 4.94
C PRO A 159 0.94 -6.78 6.33
N ILE A 160 0.44 -8.01 6.48
CA ILE A 160 0.30 -8.69 7.78
C ILE A 160 1.05 -10.03 7.85
N SER A 161 1.76 -10.43 6.81
CA SER A 161 2.42 -11.74 6.69
C SER A 161 3.50 -12.00 7.76
N ASN A 162 4.11 -10.95 8.31
CA ASN A 162 5.17 -11.04 9.32
C ASN A 162 4.70 -10.69 10.74
N LEU A 163 3.38 -10.67 10.97
CA LEU A 163 2.77 -10.27 12.22
C LEU A 163 2.12 -11.46 12.93
N ASP A 164 2.19 -11.47 14.25
CA ASP A 164 1.29 -12.29 15.05
C ASP A 164 -0.15 -11.77 14.96
N HIS A 165 -1.10 -12.57 15.45
CA HIS A 165 -2.52 -12.28 15.33
C HIS A 165 -2.94 -10.95 15.96
N GLU A 166 -2.39 -10.58 17.12
CA GLU A 166 -2.72 -9.33 17.82
C GLU A 166 -2.24 -8.12 17.02
N ASN A 167 -0.99 -8.13 16.57
CA ASN A 167 -0.43 -7.05 15.75
C ASN A 167 -1.08 -6.98 14.35
N ALA A 168 -1.44 -8.12 13.76
CA ALA A 168 -2.18 -8.15 12.49
C ALA A 168 -3.56 -7.50 12.63
N ASN A 169 -4.28 -7.76 13.71
CA ASN A 169 -5.58 -7.13 14.00
C ASN A 169 -5.42 -5.62 14.24
N ALA A 170 -4.41 -5.19 15.00
CA ALA A 170 -4.14 -3.77 15.22
C ALA A 170 -3.88 -3.02 13.89
N VAL A 171 -3.09 -3.62 13.00
CA VAL A 171 -2.87 -3.08 11.64
C VAL A 171 -4.17 -2.97 10.86
N GLN A 172 -4.96 -4.03 10.83
CA GLN A 172 -6.22 -4.05 10.08
C GLN A 172 -7.20 -2.98 10.58
N LEU A 173 -7.37 -2.86 11.90
CA LEU A 173 -8.23 -1.83 12.51
C LEU A 173 -7.76 -0.42 12.14
N LEU A 174 -6.46 -0.14 12.30
CA LEU A 174 -5.90 1.17 11.97
C LEU A 174 -6.08 1.51 10.48
N VAL A 175 -5.76 0.56 9.59
CA VAL A 175 -5.87 0.76 8.14
C VAL A 175 -7.34 0.92 7.73
N SER A 176 -8.25 0.11 8.31
CA SER A 176 -9.69 0.19 8.04
C SER A 176 -10.24 1.57 8.44
N GLU A 177 -9.95 2.03 9.67
CA GLU A 177 -10.35 3.36 10.13
C GLU A 177 -9.78 4.48 9.24
N TYR A 178 -8.50 4.35 8.87
CA TYR A 178 -7.83 5.35 8.05
C TYR A 178 -8.46 5.47 6.65
N VAL A 179 -8.66 4.35 5.96
CA VAL A 179 -9.23 4.27 4.62
C VAL A 179 -10.64 4.86 4.59
N GLN A 180 -11.47 4.47 5.56
CA GLN A 180 -12.85 4.99 5.68
C GLN A 180 -12.87 6.48 5.99
N LYS A 181 -12.09 6.93 6.99
CA LYS A 181 -12.06 8.34 7.42
C LYS A 181 -11.50 9.27 6.34
N ARG A 182 -10.48 8.82 5.59
CA ARG A 182 -9.88 9.58 4.49
C ARG A 182 -10.64 9.43 3.18
N ASN A 183 -11.57 8.49 3.14
CA ASN A 183 -12.38 8.18 1.97
C ASN A 183 -11.53 7.92 0.72
N ILE A 184 -10.55 7.02 0.86
CA ILE A 184 -9.62 6.62 -0.21
C ILE A 184 -9.77 5.14 -0.53
N PRO A 185 -9.47 4.69 -1.76
CA PRO A 185 -9.42 3.26 -2.09
C PRO A 185 -8.16 2.60 -1.51
N CYS A 186 -8.25 1.30 -1.23
CA CYS A 186 -7.11 0.48 -0.80
C CYS A 186 -7.06 -0.84 -1.57
N LEU A 187 -5.88 -1.19 -2.12
CA LEU A 187 -5.63 -2.48 -2.75
C LEU A 187 -4.61 -3.26 -1.92
N ILE A 188 -4.96 -4.47 -1.56
CA ILE A 188 -4.12 -5.37 -0.75
C ILE A 188 -3.80 -6.63 -1.56
N ILE A 189 -2.53 -7.01 -1.62
CA ILE A 189 -2.11 -8.35 -2.03
C ILE A 189 -2.02 -9.22 -0.79
N SER A 190 -2.61 -10.41 -0.85
CA SER A 190 -2.42 -11.45 0.16
C SER A 190 -2.62 -12.84 -0.42
N HIS A 191 -1.94 -13.80 0.17
CA HIS A 191 -2.14 -15.22 -0.11
C HIS A 191 -3.29 -15.82 0.72
N ASP A 192 -3.63 -15.22 1.85
CA ASP A 192 -4.62 -15.72 2.79
C ASP A 192 -5.65 -14.64 3.14
N ILE A 193 -6.85 -14.78 2.58
CA ILE A 193 -7.96 -13.85 2.82
C ILE A 193 -8.55 -14.04 4.23
N ASP A 194 -8.47 -15.24 4.78
CA ASP A 194 -9.12 -15.60 6.04
C ASP A 194 -8.43 -14.95 7.25
N GLN A 195 -7.22 -14.42 7.06
CA GLN A 195 -6.54 -13.61 8.07
C GLN A 195 -7.12 -12.20 8.23
N TYR A 196 -7.94 -11.71 7.28
CA TYR A 196 -8.51 -10.36 7.31
C TYR A 196 -9.90 -10.34 7.92
N ASN A 197 -9.97 -10.34 9.26
CA ASN A 197 -11.22 -10.34 10.01
C ASN A 197 -11.81 -8.92 10.19
N GLU A 198 -10.96 -7.88 10.18
CA GLU A 198 -11.34 -6.49 10.43
C GLU A 198 -11.53 -5.68 9.14
N ILE A 199 -11.24 -6.27 7.98
CA ILE A 199 -11.36 -5.62 6.68
C ILE A 199 -12.39 -6.36 5.81
N LYS A 200 -13.42 -5.63 5.39
CA LYS A 200 -14.41 -6.14 4.43
C LYS A 200 -13.99 -5.75 3.01
N PHE A 201 -13.68 -6.74 2.19
CA PHE A 201 -13.35 -6.53 0.78
C PHE A 201 -14.61 -6.40 -0.07
N SER A 202 -14.72 -5.29 -0.81
CA SER A 202 -15.78 -5.07 -1.82
C SER A 202 -15.46 -5.78 -3.14
N LYS A 203 -14.18 -6.00 -3.41
CA LYS A 203 -13.69 -6.65 -4.64
C LYS A 203 -12.65 -7.72 -4.29
N LYS A 204 -12.74 -8.85 -5.00
CA LYS A 204 -11.74 -9.92 -4.94
C LYS A 204 -11.28 -10.20 -6.37
N LEU A 205 -9.99 -9.98 -6.64
CA LEU A 205 -9.35 -10.25 -7.92
C LEU A 205 -8.43 -11.46 -7.76
N HIS A 206 -8.62 -12.47 -8.57
CA HIS A 206 -7.69 -13.60 -8.67
C HIS A 206 -6.90 -13.50 -9.96
N ILE A 207 -5.57 -13.44 -9.87
CA ILE A 207 -4.66 -13.48 -11.02
C ILE A 207 -4.18 -14.92 -11.20
N SER A 208 -4.41 -15.46 -12.40
CA SER A 208 -4.09 -16.84 -12.78
C SER A 208 -3.19 -16.89 -14.01
#